data_e0ee48cfd98993e890fcee9f64b8fd02
#
_entry.id   e0ee48cfd98993e890fcee9f64b8fd02
#
_cell.length_a   1.000
_cell.length_b   1.000
_cell.length_c   1.000
_cell.angle_alpha   90.00
_cell.angle_beta   90.00
_cell.angle_gamma   90.00
#
_symmetry.space_group_name_H-M   'P 1'
#
loop_
_entity.id
_entity.type
_entity.pdbx_description
1 polymer ?
#
loop_
_entity_poly.entity_id
_entity_poly.type
_entity_poly.pdbx_seq_one_letter_code
_entity_poly.pdbx_strand_id
1 'polypeptide(L)'
;STAGTWLDVMDQVMDMDIPISATMVYGHVETLEERAEHLLKLLDLQRRRGLIMAFTAWNFEPENTELASEVPYPVGGTELLRTVAVARLVFRDELKWIQAGWLTAGTRLGQVSLDYGANDWGGTLYEERVMPAAGVPLPHLAREFIKKTIAGAGYVGYERDNWYRPLEPIN
;
A
#
# COMPACT_ATOMS: atom_id res chain seq x y z
N SER A 1 -3.64 12.39 15.95
CA SER A 1 -2.30 12.99 15.69
C SER A 1 -2.34 13.78 14.40
N THR A 2 -1.51 14.81 14.28
CA THR A 2 -1.36 15.58 13.04
C THR A 2 -0.34 14.89 12.10
N ALA A 3 -0.36 15.24 10.80
CA ALA A 3 0.64 14.77 9.85
C ALA A 3 2.08 15.17 10.28
N GLY A 4 2.26 16.36 10.86
CA GLY A 4 3.54 16.80 11.41
C GLY A 4 4.03 15.90 12.53
N THR A 5 3.17 15.61 13.52
CA THR A 5 3.51 14.70 14.63
C THR A 5 3.91 13.30 14.12
N TRP A 6 3.22 12.78 13.10
CA TRP A 6 3.57 11.49 12.52
C TRP A 6 4.95 11.53 11.85
N LEU A 7 5.20 12.56 11.04
CA LEU A 7 6.50 12.75 10.38
C LEU A 7 7.65 12.86 11.37
N ASP A 8 7.46 13.63 12.45
CA ASP A 8 8.47 13.79 13.50
C ASP A 8 8.79 12.47 14.20
N VAL A 9 7.76 11.65 14.49
CA VAL A 9 7.97 10.32 15.09
C VAL A 9 8.70 9.40 14.13
N MET A 10 8.31 9.36 12.85
CA MET A 10 8.97 8.51 11.86
C MET A 10 10.41 8.95 11.60
N ASP A 11 10.67 10.25 11.60
CA ASP A 11 12.02 10.80 11.46
C ASP A 11 12.92 10.35 12.63
N GLN A 12 12.41 10.38 13.87
CA GLN A 12 13.12 9.88 15.04
C GLN A 12 13.34 8.37 15.03
N VAL A 13 12.36 7.59 14.54
CA VAL A 13 12.50 6.14 14.37
C VAL A 13 13.62 5.82 13.38
N MET A 14 13.70 6.57 12.29
CA MET A 14 14.74 6.40 11.28
C MET A 14 16.11 6.92 11.74
N ASP A 15 16.18 7.87 12.68
CA ASP A 15 17.43 8.24 13.35
C ASP A 15 18.05 7.08 14.15
N MET A 16 17.25 6.09 14.52
CA MET A 16 17.71 4.85 15.19
C MET A 16 18.03 3.72 14.19
N ASP A 17 18.16 4.02 12.90
CA ASP A 17 18.35 3.05 11.80
C ASP A 17 17.24 1.99 11.72
N ILE A 18 16.02 2.32 12.17
CA ILE A 18 14.88 1.43 12.08
C ILE A 18 14.11 1.73 10.79
N PRO A 19 14.04 0.79 9.84
CA PRO A 19 13.28 0.98 8.62
C PRO A 19 11.78 0.90 8.89
N ILE A 20 11.00 1.63 8.09
CA ILE A 20 9.55 1.70 8.19
C ILE A 20 8.87 1.32 6.87
N SER A 21 7.60 1.02 6.92
CA SER A 21 6.69 1.08 5.77
C SER A 21 5.80 2.32 5.88
N ALA A 22 5.46 2.92 4.74
CA ALA A 22 4.56 4.04 4.68
C ALA A 22 3.21 3.63 4.06
N THR A 23 2.13 4.17 4.58
CA THR A 23 0.78 3.92 4.08
C THR A 23 0.05 5.24 3.83
N MET A 24 -0.90 5.21 2.92
CA MET A 24 -1.87 6.27 2.72
C MET A 24 -3.26 5.64 2.64
N VAL A 25 -4.14 6.00 3.56
CA VAL A 25 -5.57 5.73 3.41
C VAL A 25 -6.17 6.87 2.59
N TYR A 26 -6.90 6.56 1.54
CA TYR A 26 -7.49 7.54 0.61
C TYR A 26 -8.94 7.18 0.29
N GLY A 27 -9.68 8.16 -0.25
CA GLY A 27 -11.09 7.98 -0.64
C GLY A 27 -12.06 8.22 0.51
N HIS A 28 -11.65 9.04 1.47
CA HIS A 28 -12.53 9.57 2.52
C HIS A 28 -12.92 11.03 2.23
N VAL A 29 -12.51 11.98 3.03
CA VAL A 29 -12.85 13.41 2.91
C VAL A 29 -11.72 14.27 2.34
N GLU A 30 -10.60 13.65 2.02
CA GLU A 30 -9.41 14.33 1.49
C GLU A 30 -9.58 14.78 0.04
N THR A 31 -8.84 15.81 -0.36
CA THR A 31 -8.74 16.29 -1.75
C THR A 31 -7.60 15.56 -2.51
N LEU A 32 -7.58 15.71 -3.84
CA LEU A 32 -6.48 15.18 -4.67
C LEU A 32 -5.16 15.89 -4.37
N GLU A 33 -5.22 17.18 -4.03
CA GLU A 33 -4.07 17.98 -3.62
C GLU A 33 -3.46 17.44 -2.32
N GLU A 34 -4.29 17.10 -1.34
CA GLU A 34 -3.83 16.51 -0.08
C GLU A 34 -3.19 15.12 -0.28
N ARG A 35 -3.73 14.29 -1.21
CA ARG A 35 -3.06 13.03 -1.61
C ARG A 35 -1.68 13.29 -2.21
N ALA A 36 -1.58 14.26 -3.12
CA ALA A 36 -0.31 14.62 -3.74
C ALA A 36 0.68 15.14 -2.70
N GLU A 37 0.23 16.01 -1.78
CA GLU A 37 1.05 16.53 -0.68
C GLU A 37 1.56 15.39 0.23
N HIS A 38 0.71 14.41 0.54
CA HIS A 38 1.11 13.22 1.32
C HIS A 38 2.27 12.47 0.65
N LEU A 39 2.13 12.17 -0.64
CA LEU A 39 3.18 11.47 -1.40
C LEU A 39 4.48 12.28 -1.45
N LEU A 40 4.41 13.59 -1.64
CA LEU A 40 5.58 14.47 -1.67
C LEU A 40 6.27 14.55 -0.31
N LYS A 41 5.54 14.57 0.80
CA LYS A 41 6.10 14.52 2.16
C LYS A 41 6.81 13.18 2.42
N LEU A 42 6.26 12.06 1.97
CA LEU A 42 6.92 10.76 2.07
C LEU A 42 8.19 10.71 1.22
N LEU A 43 8.15 11.28 0.01
CA LEU A 43 9.34 11.36 -0.86
C LEU A 43 10.44 12.20 -0.22
N ASP A 44 10.09 13.35 0.37
CA ASP A 44 11.05 14.19 1.09
C ASP A 44 11.68 13.45 2.28
N LEU A 45 10.86 12.74 3.07
CA LEU A 45 11.35 11.92 4.18
C LEU A 45 12.26 10.79 3.68
N GLN A 46 11.89 10.12 2.57
CA GLN A 46 12.71 9.09 1.95
C GLN A 46 14.07 9.63 1.49
N ARG A 47 14.08 10.81 0.85
CA ARG A 47 15.33 11.47 0.41
C ARG A 47 16.26 11.83 1.55
N ARG A 48 15.70 12.22 2.69
CA ARG A 48 16.49 12.55 3.88
C ARG A 48 17.02 11.33 4.60
N ARG A 49 16.28 10.23 4.65
CA ARG A 49 16.55 9.09 5.54
C ARG A 49 16.85 7.78 4.79
N GLY A 50 16.21 7.53 3.65
CA GLY A 50 16.42 6.32 2.85
C GLY A 50 15.87 5.02 3.48
N LEU A 51 15.04 5.10 4.51
CA LEU A 51 14.61 3.96 5.32
C LEU A 51 13.12 3.61 5.17
N ILE A 52 12.40 4.24 4.23
CA ILE A 52 11.07 3.78 3.86
C ILE A 52 11.22 2.61 2.89
N MET A 53 10.91 1.40 3.36
CA MET A 53 11.08 0.18 2.58
C MET A 53 9.99 -0.01 1.54
N ALA A 54 8.75 0.33 1.88
CA ALA A 54 7.61 0.15 0.99
C ALA A 54 6.51 1.17 1.24
N PHE A 55 5.71 1.40 0.21
CA PHE A 55 4.49 2.19 0.27
C PHE A 55 3.27 1.33 -0.07
N THR A 56 2.17 1.55 0.67
CA THR A 56 0.87 0.92 0.40
C THR A 56 -0.23 1.97 0.37
N ALA A 57 -0.99 2.01 -0.70
CA ALA A 57 -2.22 2.79 -0.77
C ALA A 57 -3.42 1.90 -0.40
N TRP A 58 -4.18 2.30 0.61
CA TRP A 58 -5.39 1.62 1.06
C TRP A 58 -6.62 2.50 0.81
N ASN A 59 -7.60 1.98 0.10
CA ASN A 59 -8.89 2.66 0.01
C ASN A 59 -9.61 2.63 1.36
N PHE A 60 -10.28 3.73 1.67
CA PHE A 60 -11.09 3.85 2.87
C PHE A 60 -12.34 2.96 2.75
N GLU A 61 -12.59 2.17 3.78
CA GLU A 61 -13.80 1.36 3.92
C GLU A 61 -14.71 2.02 4.97
N PRO A 62 -15.82 2.63 4.53
CA PRO A 62 -16.66 3.46 5.40
C PRO A 62 -17.50 2.66 6.40
N GLU A 63 -17.80 1.38 6.14
CA GLU A 63 -18.68 0.58 6.98
C GLU A 63 -18.17 0.52 8.43
N ASN A 64 -19.08 0.69 9.37
CA ASN A 64 -18.80 0.73 10.82
C ASN A 64 -17.82 1.85 11.27
N THR A 65 -17.70 2.93 10.51
CA THR A 65 -16.88 4.09 10.87
C THR A 65 -17.73 5.33 11.17
N GLU A 66 -17.17 6.29 11.90
CA GLU A 66 -17.83 7.59 12.15
C GLU A 66 -18.05 8.40 10.87
N LEU A 67 -17.17 8.21 9.86
CA LEU A 67 -17.25 8.91 8.56
C LEU A 67 -18.25 8.29 7.59
N ALA A 68 -18.91 7.18 7.92
CA ALA A 68 -19.87 6.52 7.03
C ALA A 68 -21.02 7.43 6.57
N SER A 69 -21.41 8.44 7.39
CA SER A 69 -22.43 9.42 7.02
C SER A 69 -21.97 10.44 5.96
N GLU A 70 -20.67 10.73 5.90
CA GLU A 70 -20.08 11.67 4.96
C GLU A 70 -19.57 10.96 3.70
N VAL A 71 -19.09 9.73 3.86
CA VAL A 71 -18.53 8.89 2.80
C VAL A 71 -19.30 7.56 2.77
N PRO A 72 -20.50 7.53 2.18
CA PRO A 72 -21.39 6.35 2.27
C PRO A 72 -20.91 5.15 1.42
N TYR A 73 -19.99 5.35 0.50
CA TYR A 73 -19.47 4.29 -0.39
C TYR A 73 -17.97 4.37 -0.53
N PRO A 74 -17.27 3.21 -0.58
CA PRO A 74 -15.85 3.19 -0.88
C PRO A 74 -15.58 3.68 -2.31
N VAL A 75 -14.37 4.19 -2.54
CA VAL A 75 -13.94 4.58 -3.89
C VAL A 75 -13.79 3.37 -4.80
N GLY A 76 -14.03 3.58 -6.10
CA GLY A 76 -13.92 2.51 -7.10
C GLY A 76 -12.47 2.15 -7.45
N GLY A 77 -12.31 1.02 -8.15
CA GLY A 77 -10.99 0.50 -8.56
C GLY A 77 -10.16 1.46 -9.41
N THR A 78 -10.79 2.35 -10.18
CA THR A 78 -10.08 3.39 -10.95
C THR A 78 -9.26 4.32 -10.04
N GLU A 79 -9.77 4.64 -8.85
CA GLU A 79 -9.04 5.47 -7.88
C GLU A 79 -7.82 4.74 -7.32
N LEU A 80 -7.91 3.43 -7.05
CA LEU A 80 -6.75 2.63 -6.68
C LEU A 80 -5.67 2.70 -7.76
N LEU A 81 -6.03 2.37 -9.00
CA LEU A 81 -5.08 2.33 -10.11
C LEU A 81 -4.43 3.68 -10.36
N ARG A 82 -5.21 4.77 -10.28
CA ARG A 82 -4.70 6.15 -10.37
C ARG A 82 -3.73 6.46 -9.23
N THR A 83 -4.10 6.12 -8.00
CA THR A 83 -3.28 6.39 -6.81
C THR A 83 -1.95 5.64 -6.88
N VAL A 84 -1.96 4.36 -7.26
CA VAL A 84 -0.74 3.54 -7.45
C VAL A 84 0.14 4.12 -8.56
N ALA A 85 -0.45 4.48 -9.71
CA ALA A 85 0.29 5.07 -10.82
C ALA A 85 0.93 6.42 -10.45
N VAL A 86 0.19 7.29 -9.77
CA VAL A 86 0.73 8.57 -9.30
C VAL A 86 1.83 8.35 -8.27
N ALA A 87 1.65 7.43 -7.32
CA ALA A 87 2.68 7.08 -6.35
C ALA A 87 3.97 6.60 -7.05
N ARG A 88 3.85 5.73 -8.08
CA ARG A 88 5.01 5.28 -8.87
C ARG A 88 5.70 6.44 -9.60
N LEU A 89 4.95 7.37 -10.19
CA LEU A 89 5.50 8.54 -10.86
C LEU A 89 6.21 9.49 -9.88
N VAL A 90 5.67 9.67 -8.67
CA VAL A 90 6.27 10.52 -7.63
C VAL A 90 7.51 9.87 -7.06
N PHE A 91 7.44 8.60 -6.66
CA PHE A 91 8.52 7.93 -5.95
C PHE A 91 9.65 7.45 -6.87
N ARG A 92 9.33 7.06 -8.12
CA ARG A 92 10.31 6.52 -9.09
C ARG A 92 11.17 5.42 -8.45
N ASP A 93 12.47 5.58 -8.48
CA ASP A 93 13.45 4.64 -7.93
C ASP A 93 13.81 4.93 -6.45
N GLU A 94 13.40 6.09 -5.93
CA GLU A 94 13.74 6.51 -4.56
C GLU A 94 12.96 5.70 -3.50
N LEU A 95 11.69 5.35 -3.79
CA LEU A 95 10.93 4.39 -3.00
C LEU A 95 10.52 3.23 -3.91
N LYS A 96 11.32 2.17 -3.88
CA LYS A 96 11.27 1.10 -4.87
C LYS A 96 9.99 0.26 -4.81
N TRP A 97 9.51 -0.06 -3.59
CA TRP A 97 8.46 -1.04 -3.42
C TRP A 97 7.11 -0.38 -3.19
N ILE A 98 6.16 -0.65 -4.10
CA ILE A 98 4.77 -0.22 -3.98
C ILE A 98 3.91 -1.47 -3.97
N GLN A 99 3.14 -1.64 -2.90
CA GLN A 99 2.29 -2.80 -2.72
C GLN A 99 0.99 -2.70 -3.53
N ALA A 100 0.49 -3.86 -3.94
CA ALA A 100 -0.68 -3.98 -4.81
C ALA A 100 -2.02 -3.56 -4.18
N GLY A 101 -2.08 -3.34 -2.86
CA GLY A 101 -3.27 -2.89 -2.17
C GLY A 101 -4.45 -3.88 -2.15
N TRP A 102 -4.19 -5.17 -2.41
CA TRP A 102 -5.22 -6.20 -2.54
C TRP A 102 -6.07 -6.39 -1.28
N LEU A 103 -5.56 -5.99 -0.13
CA LEU A 103 -6.21 -6.19 1.17
C LEU A 103 -7.57 -5.48 1.24
N THR A 104 -7.63 -4.24 0.79
CA THR A 104 -8.85 -3.42 0.76
C THR A 104 -9.55 -3.50 -0.59
N ALA A 105 -8.81 -3.54 -1.68
CA ALA A 105 -9.37 -3.49 -3.03
C ALA A 105 -9.74 -4.85 -3.64
N GLY A 106 -9.32 -5.94 -2.98
CA GLY A 106 -9.49 -7.30 -3.48
C GLY A 106 -8.40 -7.75 -4.47
N THR A 107 -8.29 -9.06 -4.61
CA THR A 107 -7.19 -9.69 -5.36
C THR A 107 -7.18 -9.38 -6.85
N ARG A 108 -8.34 -9.17 -7.48
CA ARG A 108 -8.43 -8.84 -8.91
C ARG A 108 -7.87 -7.44 -9.20
N LEU A 109 -8.23 -6.45 -8.40
CA LEU A 109 -7.67 -5.10 -8.56
C LEU A 109 -6.20 -5.06 -8.15
N GLY A 110 -5.81 -5.82 -7.13
CA GLY A 110 -4.39 -6.02 -6.79
C GLY A 110 -3.59 -6.57 -7.97
N GLN A 111 -4.13 -7.53 -8.73
CA GLN A 111 -3.47 -8.04 -9.94
C GLN A 111 -3.31 -6.96 -11.01
N VAL A 112 -4.38 -6.21 -11.31
CA VAL A 112 -4.33 -5.13 -12.31
C VAL A 112 -3.39 -4.01 -11.88
N SER A 113 -3.26 -3.73 -10.57
CA SER A 113 -2.36 -2.68 -10.07
C SER A 113 -0.88 -2.92 -10.38
N LEU A 114 -0.48 -4.18 -10.67
CA LEU A 114 0.87 -4.51 -11.13
C LEU A 114 1.21 -3.81 -12.45
N ASP A 115 0.23 -3.65 -13.35
CA ASP A 115 0.39 -2.92 -14.62
C ASP A 115 0.41 -1.39 -14.42
N TYR A 116 0.00 -0.92 -13.25
CA TYR A 116 -0.06 0.50 -12.89
C TYR A 116 1.09 0.97 -11.99
N GLY A 117 2.08 0.11 -11.75
CA GLY A 117 3.29 0.48 -11.02
C GLY A 117 3.46 -0.15 -9.64
N ALA A 118 2.51 -0.95 -9.17
CA ALA A 118 2.77 -1.84 -8.04
C ALA A 118 3.77 -2.92 -8.47
N ASN A 119 4.65 -3.31 -7.55
CA ASN A 119 5.67 -4.33 -7.81
C ASN A 119 5.92 -5.24 -6.59
N ASP A 120 5.06 -5.17 -5.60
CA ASP A 120 5.06 -6.05 -4.44
C ASP A 120 3.62 -6.45 -4.14
N TRP A 121 3.35 -7.75 -4.07
CA TRP A 121 2.01 -8.22 -3.74
C TRP A 121 1.64 -7.95 -2.27
N GLY A 122 2.64 -7.83 -1.42
CA GLY A 122 2.50 -7.87 0.02
C GLY A 122 2.57 -9.29 0.56
N GLY A 123 2.44 -9.44 1.86
CA GLY A 123 2.44 -10.75 2.51
C GLY A 123 1.06 -11.39 2.62
N THR A 124 1.07 -12.68 2.96
CA THR A 124 -0.11 -13.34 3.55
C THR A 124 -0.18 -12.94 5.01
N LEU A 125 -1.26 -12.30 5.42
CA LEU A 125 -1.42 -11.88 6.81
C LEU A 125 -1.72 -13.08 7.69
N TYR A 126 -0.97 -13.22 8.77
CA TYR A 126 -1.22 -14.28 9.75
C TYR A 126 -2.48 -13.98 10.58
N GLU A 127 -2.64 -12.73 10.99
CA GLU A 127 -3.78 -12.28 11.77
C GLU A 127 -4.11 -10.82 11.39
N GLU A 128 -5.27 -10.65 10.76
CA GLU A 128 -5.80 -9.34 10.39
C GLU A 128 -7.21 -9.21 10.96
N ARG A 129 -7.44 -8.21 11.78
CA ARG A 129 -8.73 -8.00 12.46
C ARG A 129 -9.39 -6.68 12.08
N VAL A 130 -8.66 -5.76 11.50
CA VAL A 130 -9.16 -4.41 11.18
C VAL A 130 -10.15 -4.48 10.01
N MET A 131 -9.79 -5.19 8.94
CA MET A 131 -10.64 -5.29 7.76
C MET A 131 -11.95 -6.01 8.03
N PRO A 132 -11.98 -7.17 8.75
CA PRO A 132 -13.25 -7.77 9.17
C PRO A 132 -14.09 -6.88 10.07
N ALA A 133 -13.49 -6.07 10.95
CA ALA A 133 -14.22 -5.11 11.78
C ALA A 133 -14.84 -3.98 10.94
N ALA A 134 -14.23 -3.63 9.81
CA ALA A 134 -14.77 -2.70 8.82
C ALA A 134 -15.73 -3.38 7.81
N GLY A 135 -16.18 -4.60 8.06
CA GLY A 135 -17.14 -5.30 7.19
C GLY A 135 -16.52 -5.99 5.96
N VAL A 136 -15.21 -5.96 5.79
CA VAL A 136 -14.53 -6.55 4.63
C VAL A 136 -14.05 -7.97 4.94
N PRO A 137 -14.61 -9.01 4.31
CA PRO A 137 -14.16 -10.37 4.51
C PRO A 137 -12.77 -10.57 3.89
N LEU A 138 -11.83 -11.12 4.67
CA LEU A 138 -10.49 -11.41 4.17
C LEU A 138 -10.35 -12.89 3.81
N PRO A 139 -10.01 -13.21 2.56
CA PRO A 139 -9.62 -14.55 2.20
C PRO A 139 -8.21 -14.85 2.73
N HIS A 140 -8.01 -16.03 3.30
CA HIS A 140 -6.66 -16.54 3.52
C HIS A 140 -6.04 -16.87 2.15
N LEU A 141 -5.03 -16.09 1.74
CA LEU A 141 -4.37 -16.30 0.46
C LEU A 141 -3.24 -17.34 0.61
N ALA A 142 -3.41 -18.46 -0.07
CA ALA A 142 -2.33 -19.43 -0.20
C ALA A 142 -1.22 -18.91 -1.13
N ARG A 143 0.03 -19.29 -0.88
CA ARG A 143 1.20 -18.97 -1.73
C ARG A 143 0.94 -19.26 -3.22
N GLU A 144 0.36 -20.43 -3.51
CA GLU A 144 0.06 -20.85 -4.88
C GLU A 144 -0.99 -19.97 -5.58
N PHE A 145 -1.90 -19.39 -4.83
CA PHE A 145 -2.85 -18.42 -5.39
C PHE A 145 -2.12 -17.13 -5.81
N ILE A 146 -1.25 -16.60 -4.95
CA ILE A 146 -0.46 -15.40 -5.24
C ILE A 146 0.43 -15.63 -6.47
N LYS A 147 1.13 -16.76 -6.52
CA LYS A 147 1.93 -17.18 -7.66
C LYS A 147 1.14 -17.15 -8.96
N LYS A 148 0.00 -17.84 -9.00
CA LYS A 148 -0.88 -17.87 -10.18
C LYS A 148 -1.40 -16.50 -10.57
N THR A 149 -1.68 -15.66 -9.59
CA THR A 149 -2.16 -14.29 -9.80
C THR A 149 -1.09 -13.43 -10.45
N ILE A 150 0.15 -13.47 -9.97
CA ILE A 150 1.28 -12.74 -10.53
C ILE A 150 1.61 -13.24 -11.95
N ALA A 151 1.68 -14.57 -12.13
CA ALA A 151 1.93 -15.16 -13.43
C ALA A 151 0.82 -14.86 -14.44
N GLY A 152 -0.45 -14.86 -14.01
CA GLY A 152 -1.59 -14.48 -14.83
C GLY A 152 -1.59 -13.02 -15.29
N ALA A 153 -0.84 -12.14 -14.62
CA ALA A 153 -0.58 -10.77 -15.06
C ALA A 153 0.66 -10.68 -15.99
N GLY A 154 1.31 -11.80 -16.32
CA GLY A 154 2.49 -11.81 -17.19
C GLY A 154 3.82 -11.54 -16.49
N TYR A 155 3.84 -11.52 -15.16
CA TYR A 155 5.05 -11.26 -14.38
C TYR A 155 5.65 -12.53 -13.79
N VAL A 156 6.97 -12.50 -13.56
CA VAL A 156 7.68 -13.50 -12.76
C VAL A 156 7.72 -13.02 -11.32
N GLY A 157 7.09 -13.79 -10.41
CA GLY A 157 7.10 -13.48 -8.99
C GLY A 157 8.37 -13.97 -8.30
N TYR A 158 8.77 -13.27 -7.26
CA TYR A 158 9.85 -13.67 -6.35
C TYR A 158 9.34 -13.62 -4.91
N GLU A 159 9.70 -14.61 -4.12
CA GLU A 159 9.60 -14.48 -2.67
C GLU A 159 10.62 -13.48 -2.17
N ARG A 160 10.29 -12.76 -1.12
CA ARG A 160 11.16 -11.82 -0.45
C ARG A 160 11.11 -11.98 1.06
N ASP A 161 12.16 -11.60 1.73
CA ASP A 161 12.16 -11.48 3.18
C ASP A 161 11.50 -10.16 3.65
N ASN A 162 11.46 -9.96 4.97
CA ASN A 162 10.93 -8.73 5.57
C ASN A 162 11.78 -7.48 5.27
N TRP A 163 12.99 -7.65 4.77
CA TRP A 163 13.89 -6.58 4.33
C TRP A 163 13.78 -6.30 2.83
N TYR A 164 12.74 -6.86 2.17
CA TYR A 164 12.50 -6.73 0.73
C TYR A 164 13.62 -7.28 -0.16
N ARG A 165 14.43 -8.21 0.36
CA ARG A 165 15.46 -8.89 -0.43
C ARG A 165 14.83 -10.09 -1.13
N PRO A 166 15.00 -10.20 -2.46
CA PRO A 166 14.54 -11.37 -3.20
C PRO A 166 15.20 -12.65 -2.65
N LEU A 167 14.43 -13.70 -2.45
CA LEU A 167 14.91 -15.01 -2.04
C LEU A 167 14.96 -15.95 -3.24
N GLU A 168 13.84 -16.45 -3.66
CA GLU A 168 13.73 -17.40 -4.76
C GLU A 168 12.63 -16.99 -5.75
N PRO A 169 12.80 -17.28 -7.05
CA PRO A 169 11.70 -17.12 -8.00
C PRO A 169 10.58 -18.08 -7.61
N ILE A 170 9.36 -17.59 -7.69
CA ILE A 170 8.17 -18.42 -7.50
C ILE A 170 7.89 -19.09 -8.86
N ASN A 171 8.47 -20.29 -9.07
CA ASN A 171 8.29 -21.09 -10.29
C ASN A 171 6.94 -21.81 -10.32
#